data_6be11a0c990235d98b1e2c0dd09f7ee2
#
_entry.id   6be11a0c990235d98b1e2c0dd09f7ee2
#
_cell.length_a   1.000
_cell.length_b   1.000
_cell.length_c   1.000
_cell.angle_alpha   90.00
_cell.angle_beta   90.00
_cell.angle_gamma   90.00
#
_symmetry.space_group_name_H-M   'P 1'
#
loop_
_entity.id
_entity.type
_entity.pdbx_description
1 polymer ?
#
loop_
_entity_poly.entity_id
_entity_poly.type
_entity_poly.pdbx_seq_one_letter_code
_entity_poly.pdbx_strand_id
1 'polypeptide(L)'
;MIIVKDLHKSFEDNQVLKGVNYHIHPGEKIVVVGPSGSGKSTFLRCLNLLERPTSGEIWFDGQNITDPRIDINKVRQHMGMVFQHFNLFNNLTIMNNITLAPVKLKLMGEEEAKENALKLLKRVGLEEKADAYPASLSGGQKQRIAIVRSLAMNPRVMLFDEPTSALDPEMVGEVLEVMKELAESGMTMVVVTHEMGFAREVGTKVLFMDGGNIVEENTPCLLYTSPSPRDMRRSR
;
A
#
# COMPACT_ATOMS: atom_id res chain seq x y z
N MET A 1 9.78 -1.07 12.62
CA MET A 1 9.05 -1.89 11.66
C MET A 1 9.74 -1.95 10.30
N ILE A 2 9.72 -0.90 9.45
CA ILE A 2 10.49 -0.88 8.20
C ILE A 2 11.57 0.19 8.28
N ILE A 3 12.83 -0.19 7.99
CA ILE A 3 13.95 0.74 7.91
C ILE A 3 14.54 0.67 6.51
N VAL A 4 14.64 1.80 5.86
CA VAL A 4 15.22 1.96 4.53
C VAL A 4 16.54 2.72 4.67
N LYS A 5 17.62 2.15 4.14
CA LYS A 5 18.95 2.73 4.22
C LYS A 5 19.56 2.87 2.84
N ASP A 6 19.89 4.09 2.47
CA ASP A 6 20.58 4.45 1.22
C ASP A 6 20.02 3.75 -0.01
N LEU A 7 18.67 3.79 -0.16
CA LEU A 7 17.96 3.04 -1.17
C LEU A 7 18.10 3.69 -2.55
N HIS A 8 18.71 2.97 -3.46
CA HIS A 8 18.83 3.36 -4.88
C HIS A 8 18.07 2.40 -5.78
N LYS A 9 17.42 2.92 -6.80
CA LYS A 9 16.81 2.12 -7.86
C LYS A 9 17.03 2.79 -9.21
N SER A 10 17.62 2.04 -10.13
CA SER A 10 17.73 2.41 -11.54
C SER A 10 17.01 1.39 -12.41
N PHE A 11 16.44 1.86 -13.51
CA PHE A 11 15.96 1.04 -14.61
C PHE A 11 16.82 1.44 -15.82
N GLU A 12 17.66 0.54 -16.26
CA GLU A 12 18.69 0.84 -17.26
C GLU A 12 19.51 2.07 -16.82
N ASP A 13 19.57 3.11 -17.64
CA ASP A 13 20.30 4.34 -17.34
C ASP A 13 19.51 5.37 -16.53
N ASN A 14 18.22 5.11 -16.26
CA ASN A 14 17.36 6.05 -15.54
C ASN A 14 17.35 5.75 -14.03
N GLN A 15 18.00 6.61 -13.25
CA GLN A 15 17.99 6.54 -11.79
C GLN A 15 16.71 7.13 -11.21
N VAL A 16 15.84 6.25 -10.68
CA VAL A 16 14.52 6.60 -10.16
C VAL A 16 14.54 6.91 -8.66
N LEU A 17 15.32 6.17 -7.86
CA LEU A 17 15.55 6.45 -6.44
C LEU A 17 17.03 6.75 -6.20
N LYS A 18 17.32 7.76 -5.38
CA LYS A 18 18.65 8.38 -5.26
C LYS A 18 19.15 8.46 -3.81
N GLY A 19 19.22 7.31 -3.12
CA GLY A 19 19.72 7.24 -1.75
C GLY A 19 18.67 7.59 -0.70
N VAL A 20 17.45 7.03 -0.85
CA VAL A 20 16.36 7.28 0.08
C VAL A 20 16.63 6.60 1.43
N ASN A 21 16.56 7.37 2.50
CA ASN A 21 16.63 6.91 3.88
C ASN A 21 15.30 7.22 4.57
N TYR A 22 14.70 6.20 5.20
CA TYR A 22 13.46 6.41 5.94
C TYR A 22 13.21 5.33 7.00
N HIS A 23 12.46 5.69 8.04
CA HIS A 23 12.04 4.76 9.09
C HIS A 23 10.53 4.85 9.31
N ILE A 24 9.83 3.73 9.10
CA ILE A 24 8.39 3.58 9.34
C ILE A 24 8.21 2.84 10.65
N HIS A 25 7.56 3.47 11.61
CA HIS A 25 7.25 2.87 12.91
C HIS A 25 5.91 2.12 12.89
N PRO A 26 5.71 1.15 13.80
CA PRO A 26 4.41 0.49 13.94
C PRO A 26 3.30 1.51 14.23
N GLY A 27 2.14 1.32 13.57
CA GLY A 27 0.97 2.18 13.72
C GLY A 27 1.05 3.52 12.96
N GLU A 28 2.15 3.86 12.30
CA GLU A 28 2.22 5.06 11.46
C GLU A 28 1.42 4.89 10.15
N LYS A 29 0.81 5.96 9.70
CA LYS A 29 0.13 6.11 8.42
C LYS A 29 0.92 7.11 7.59
N ILE A 30 1.82 6.57 6.78
CA ILE A 30 2.69 7.36 5.91
C ILE A 30 1.99 7.58 4.58
N VAL A 31 1.73 8.83 4.22
CA VAL A 31 1.19 9.19 2.91
C VAL A 31 2.33 9.73 2.05
N VAL A 32 2.51 9.15 0.87
CA VAL A 32 3.56 9.55 -0.08
C VAL A 32 2.93 10.30 -1.23
N VAL A 33 3.31 11.55 -1.40
CA VAL A 33 2.82 12.45 -2.45
C VAL A 33 3.96 13.00 -3.29
N GLY A 34 3.66 13.59 -4.43
CA GLY A 34 4.65 14.19 -5.33
C GLY A 34 4.24 14.08 -6.80
N PRO A 35 4.97 14.71 -7.72
CA PRO A 35 4.66 14.70 -9.15
C PRO A 35 4.72 13.29 -9.75
N SER A 36 4.08 13.10 -10.91
CA SER A 36 4.22 11.85 -11.67
C SER A 36 5.68 11.62 -12.03
N GLY A 37 6.14 10.38 -11.96
CA GLY A 37 7.53 10.01 -12.24
C GLY A 37 8.54 10.34 -11.12
N SER A 38 8.11 10.85 -9.95
CA SER A 38 9.02 11.15 -8.83
C SER A 38 9.56 9.94 -8.07
N GLY A 39 9.10 8.71 -8.40
CA GLY A 39 9.58 7.47 -7.79
C GLY A 39 8.69 6.88 -6.69
N LYS A 40 7.51 7.46 -6.40
CA LYS A 40 6.60 7.02 -5.32
C LYS A 40 6.25 5.54 -5.36
N SER A 41 5.67 5.08 -6.48
CA SER A 41 5.29 3.66 -6.66
C SER A 41 6.52 2.75 -6.65
N THR A 42 7.65 3.21 -7.19
CA THR A 42 8.91 2.46 -7.14
C THR A 42 9.40 2.31 -5.70
N PHE A 43 9.38 3.39 -4.92
CA PHE A 43 9.71 3.36 -3.50
C PHE A 43 8.81 2.37 -2.75
N LEU A 44 7.48 2.49 -2.93
CA LEU A 44 6.52 1.59 -2.29
C LEU A 44 6.77 0.11 -2.66
N ARG A 45 7.01 -0.18 -3.95
CA ARG A 45 7.27 -1.54 -4.43
C ARG A 45 8.63 -2.08 -4.00
N CYS A 46 9.59 -1.23 -3.68
CA CYS A 46 10.84 -1.66 -3.08
C CYS A 46 10.63 -2.15 -1.64
N LEU A 47 9.70 -1.56 -0.87
CA LEU A 47 9.48 -1.94 0.53
C LEU A 47 9.14 -3.43 0.72
N ASN A 48 8.53 -4.07 -0.28
CA ASN A 48 8.22 -5.51 -0.27
C ASN A 48 9.02 -6.29 -1.34
N LEU A 49 10.05 -5.68 -1.92
CA LEU A 49 10.89 -6.22 -2.98
C LEU A 49 10.13 -6.72 -4.22
N LEU A 50 8.94 -6.20 -4.52
CA LEU A 50 8.35 -6.35 -5.87
C LEU A 50 9.25 -5.70 -6.91
N GLU A 51 9.85 -4.56 -6.54
CA GLU A 51 10.99 -3.97 -7.24
C GLU A 51 12.24 -4.17 -6.40
N ARG A 52 13.21 -4.91 -6.90
CA ARG A 52 14.49 -5.05 -6.20
C ARG A 52 15.30 -3.76 -6.34
N PRO A 53 15.81 -3.19 -5.23
CA PRO A 53 16.70 -2.04 -5.31
C PRO A 53 17.99 -2.38 -6.07
N THR A 54 18.61 -1.36 -6.65
CA THR A 54 19.94 -1.48 -7.29
C THR A 54 21.02 -1.54 -6.21
N SER A 55 20.87 -0.75 -5.14
CA SER A 55 21.71 -0.79 -3.94
C SER A 55 20.94 -0.24 -2.73
N GLY A 56 21.53 -0.37 -1.56
CA GLY A 56 20.93 -0.01 -0.29
C GLY A 56 20.27 -1.20 0.41
N GLU A 57 19.72 -0.95 1.59
CA GLU A 57 19.15 -1.99 2.43
C GLU A 57 17.73 -1.65 2.85
N ILE A 58 16.91 -2.70 2.96
CA ILE A 58 15.56 -2.61 3.53
C ILE A 58 15.47 -3.65 4.64
N TRP A 59 15.09 -3.17 5.81
CA TRP A 59 14.89 -4.00 7.00
C TRP A 59 13.41 -4.02 7.35
N PHE A 60 12.88 -5.21 7.62
CA PHE A 60 11.53 -5.41 8.12
C PHE A 60 11.60 -6.23 9.41
N ASP A 61 11.07 -5.67 10.50
CA ASP A 61 11.06 -6.27 11.83
C ASP A 61 12.43 -6.82 12.27
N GLY A 62 13.50 -6.06 11.99
CA GLY A 62 14.87 -6.42 12.36
C GLY A 62 15.57 -7.37 11.39
N GLN A 63 14.91 -7.81 10.32
CA GLN A 63 15.48 -8.68 9.30
C GLN A 63 15.80 -7.86 8.03
N ASN A 64 17.03 -7.95 7.53
CA ASN A 64 17.41 -7.35 6.26
C ASN A 64 16.82 -8.16 5.11
N ILE A 65 15.73 -7.66 4.50
CA ILE A 65 15.02 -8.36 3.44
C ILE A 65 15.71 -8.27 2.07
N THR A 66 16.69 -7.39 1.92
CA THR A 66 17.49 -7.29 0.68
C THR A 66 18.57 -8.35 0.60
N ASP A 67 18.89 -9.05 1.72
CA ASP A 67 19.82 -10.18 1.73
C ASP A 67 19.24 -11.32 0.87
N PRO A 68 19.96 -11.79 -0.16
CA PRO A 68 19.50 -12.86 -1.06
C PRO A 68 19.25 -14.21 -0.36
N ARG A 69 19.77 -14.40 0.85
CA ARG A 69 19.52 -15.62 1.66
C ARG A 69 18.15 -15.66 2.31
N ILE A 70 17.43 -14.52 2.35
CA ILE A 70 16.11 -14.42 2.96
C ILE A 70 15.05 -14.91 2.00
N ASP A 71 14.14 -15.75 2.50
CA ASP A 71 12.92 -16.12 1.77
C ASP A 71 11.94 -14.96 1.82
N ILE A 72 11.96 -14.13 0.78
CA ILE A 72 11.09 -12.97 0.65
C ILE A 72 9.60 -13.31 0.66
N ASN A 73 9.22 -14.54 0.27
CA ASN A 73 7.82 -14.93 0.26
C ASN A 73 7.28 -15.07 1.68
N LYS A 74 8.10 -15.50 2.63
CA LYS A 74 7.74 -15.51 4.07
C LYS A 74 7.54 -14.08 4.60
N VAL A 75 8.39 -13.15 4.20
CA VAL A 75 8.27 -11.74 4.60
C VAL A 75 6.99 -11.12 4.03
N ARG A 76 6.71 -11.38 2.75
CA ARG A 76 5.49 -10.86 2.07
C ARG A 76 4.19 -11.36 2.68
N GLN A 77 4.19 -12.47 3.41
CA GLN A 77 3.00 -12.93 4.16
C GLN A 77 2.55 -11.90 5.21
N HIS A 78 3.49 -11.08 5.70
CA HIS A 78 3.24 -10.05 6.71
C HIS A 78 3.07 -8.64 6.12
N MET A 79 3.09 -8.50 4.80
CA MET A 79 2.94 -7.24 4.08
C MET A 79 1.78 -7.33 3.09
N GLY A 80 0.67 -6.68 3.37
CA GLY A 80 -0.41 -6.54 2.40
C GLY A 80 -0.05 -5.52 1.32
N MET A 81 -0.41 -5.81 0.07
CA MET A 81 -0.23 -4.87 -1.04
C MET A 81 -1.52 -4.75 -1.84
N VAL A 82 -1.94 -3.50 -2.03
CA VAL A 82 -3.10 -3.12 -2.85
C VAL A 82 -2.60 -2.24 -3.99
N PHE A 83 -2.94 -2.63 -5.21
CA PHE A 83 -2.49 -1.96 -6.43
C PHE A 83 -3.57 -1.04 -7.00
N GLN A 84 -3.17 -0.17 -7.90
CA GLN A 84 -4.05 0.66 -8.72
C GLN A 84 -5.07 -0.20 -9.51
N HIS A 85 -4.62 -1.30 -10.10
CA HIS A 85 -5.49 -2.31 -10.69
C HIS A 85 -5.78 -3.40 -9.66
N PHE A 86 -7.01 -3.84 -9.59
CA PHE A 86 -7.54 -4.72 -8.52
C PHE A 86 -6.81 -6.08 -8.43
N ASN A 87 -6.26 -6.58 -9.55
CA ASN A 87 -5.50 -7.83 -9.67
C ASN A 87 -6.22 -9.05 -9.06
N LEU A 88 -7.56 -9.08 -9.15
CA LEU A 88 -8.35 -10.24 -8.76
C LEU A 88 -8.23 -11.36 -9.80
N PHE A 89 -8.28 -12.60 -9.34
CA PHE A 89 -8.32 -13.76 -10.21
C PHE A 89 -9.72 -13.88 -10.82
N ASN A 90 -9.87 -13.58 -12.10
CA ASN A 90 -11.16 -13.52 -12.79
C ASN A 90 -11.88 -14.89 -12.89
N ASN A 91 -11.13 -15.98 -12.81
CA ASN A 91 -11.62 -17.36 -12.86
C ASN A 91 -11.99 -17.94 -11.48
N LEU A 92 -11.85 -17.16 -10.42
CA LEU A 92 -12.21 -17.55 -9.05
C LEU A 92 -13.36 -16.68 -8.54
N THR A 93 -14.21 -17.27 -7.69
CA THR A 93 -15.20 -16.50 -6.91
C THR A 93 -14.49 -15.52 -5.96
N ILE A 94 -15.23 -14.57 -5.41
CA ILE A 94 -14.70 -13.64 -4.42
C ILE A 94 -14.21 -14.36 -3.17
N MET A 95 -15.01 -15.33 -2.68
CA MET A 95 -14.58 -16.18 -1.57
C MET A 95 -13.24 -16.85 -1.85
N ASN A 96 -13.10 -17.47 -3.02
CA ASN A 96 -11.86 -18.16 -3.38
C ASN A 96 -10.69 -17.19 -3.63
N ASN A 97 -10.92 -15.98 -4.12
CA ASN A 97 -9.90 -14.94 -4.20
C ASN A 97 -9.32 -14.59 -2.84
N ILE A 98 -10.16 -14.54 -1.79
CA ILE A 98 -9.76 -14.16 -0.44
C ILE A 98 -9.09 -15.33 0.28
N THR A 99 -9.64 -16.54 0.16
CA THR A 99 -9.21 -17.72 0.93
C THR A 99 -8.00 -18.44 0.33
N LEU A 100 -7.72 -18.25 -0.96
CA LEU A 100 -6.68 -18.97 -1.69
C LEU A 100 -5.31 -18.92 -1.00
N ALA A 101 -4.85 -17.73 -0.64
CA ALA A 101 -3.52 -17.55 -0.09
C ALA A 101 -3.39 -18.09 1.34
N PRO A 102 -4.28 -17.75 2.30
CA PRO A 102 -4.24 -18.30 3.66
C PRO A 102 -4.26 -19.83 3.69
N VAL A 103 -5.11 -20.46 2.87
CA VAL A 103 -5.24 -21.93 2.81
C VAL A 103 -4.02 -22.56 2.14
N LYS A 104 -3.62 -22.06 0.96
CA LYS A 104 -2.50 -22.61 0.19
C LYS A 104 -1.18 -22.52 0.95
N LEU A 105 -0.98 -21.47 1.73
CA LEU A 105 0.20 -21.27 2.58
C LEU A 105 0.07 -21.96 3.94
N LYS A 106 -1.03 -22.66 4.20
CA LYS A 106 -1.31 -23.39 5.44
C LYS A 106 -1.28 -22.49 6.69
N LEU A 107 -1.70 -21.25 6.54
CA LEU A 107 -1.84 -20.29 7.65
C LEU A 107 -3.17 -20.49 8.38
N MET A 108 -4.20 -20.95 7.67
CA MET A 108 -5.54 -21.24 8.19
C MET A 108 -6.08 -22.51 7.53
N GLY A 109 -6.99 -23.22 8.23
CA GLY A 109 -7.80 -24.25 7.65
C GLY A 109 -8.85 -23.67 6.68
N GLU A 110 -9.45 -24.50 5.81
CA GLU A 110 -10.42 -24.01 4.82
C GLU A 110 -11.65 -23.36 5.47
N GLU A 111 -12.22 -23.96 6.51
CA GLU A 111 -13.40 -23.41 7.18
C GLU A 111 -13.07 -22.11 7.95
N GLU A 112 -11.94 -22.07 8.64
CA GLU A 112 -11.46 -20.87 9.32
C GLU A 112 -11.22 -19.72 8.31
N ALA A 113 -10.61 -20.01 7.16
CA ALA A 113 -10.39 -19.04 6.11
C ALA A 113 -11.70 -18.50 5.52
N LYS A 114 -12.72 -19.35 5.35
CA LYS A 114 -14.05 -18.93 4.89
C LYS A 114 -14.77 -18.03 5.93
N GLU A 115 -14.74 -18.42 7.20
CA GLU A 115 -15.31 -17.59 8.27
C GLU A 115 -14.63 -16.21 8.35
N ASN A 116 -13.29 -16.18 8.29
CA ASN A 116 -12.53 -14.94 8.27
C ASN A 116 -12.87 -14.09 7.04
N ALA A 117 -12.96 -14.72 5.85
CA ALA A 117 -13.34 -14.03 4.62
C ALA A 117 -14.73 -13.40 4.72
N LEU A 118 -15.73 -14.12 5.26
CA LEU A 118 -17.07 -13.56 5.46
C LEU A 118 -17.08 -12.38 6.43
N LYS A 119 -16.32 -12.47 7.55
CA LYS A 119 -16.19 -11.36 8.50
C LYS A 119 -15.60 -10.11 7.82
N LEU A 120 -14.56 -10.29 6.99
CA LEU A 120 -13.93 -9.20 6.27
C LEU A 120 -14.83 -8.63 5.16
N LEU A 121 -15.56 -9.49 4.41
CA LEU A 121 -16.54 -9.06 3.42
C LEU A 121 -17.68 -8.26 4.04
N LYS A 122 -18.18 -8.70 5.20
CA LYS A 122 -19.21 -7.98 5.95
C LYS A 122 -18.73 -6.59 6.36
N ARG A 123 -17.48 -6.46 6.79
CA ARG A 123 -16.87 -5.17 7.15
C ARG A 123 -16.87 -4.15 6.01
N VAL A 124 -16.76 -4.62 4.77
CA VAL A 124 -16.79 -3.76 3.58
C VAL A 124 -18.15 -3.75 2.87
N GLY A 125 -19.20 -4.32 3.47
CA GLY A 125 -20.56 -4.34 2.93
C GLY A 125 -20.73 -5.18 1.67
N LEU A 126 -19.98 -6.27 1.51
CA LEU A 126 -19.97 -7.13 0.32
C LEU A 126 -20.15 -8.62 0.63
N GLU A 127 -20.79 -8.95 1.74
CA GLU A 127 -20.99 -10.34 2.19
C GLU A 127 -21.78 -11.15 1.13
N GLU A 128 -22.81 -10.55 0.53
CA GLU A 128 -23.66 -11.19 -0.48
C GLU A 128 -22.93 -11.44 -1.81
N LYS A 129 -21.72 -10.91 -1.99
CA LYS A 129 -20.90 -11.10 -3.19
C LYS A 129 -19.90 -12.26 -3.07
N ALA A 130 -19.92 -13.02 -1.97
CA ALA A 130 -18.95 -14.09 -1.70
C ALA A 130 -18.83 -15.10 -2.87
N ASP A 131 -19.95 -15.50 -3.45
CA ASP A 131 -20.01 -16.46 -4.55
C ASP A 131 -19.98 -15.82 -5.95
N ALA A 132 -19.94 -14.49 -6.02
CA ALA A 132 -19.84 -13.77 -7.28
C ALA A 132 -18.43 -13.87 -7.88
N TYR A 133 -18.33 -13.60 -9.18
CA TYR A 133 -17.05 -13.48 -9.89
C TYR A 133 -16.67 -12.01 -10.10
N PRO A 134 -15.38 -11.67 -10.18
CA PRO A 134 -14.93 -10.29 -10.35
C PRO A 134 -15.57 -9.56 -11.52
N ALA A 135 -15.91 -10.25 -12.61
CA ALA A 135 -16.51 -9.64 -13.80
C ALA A 135 -17.86 -8.95 -13.53
N SER A 136 -18.62 -9.41 -12.52
CA SER A 136 -19.94 -8.86 -12.17
C SER A 136 -19.90 -7.66 -11.20
N LEU A 137 -18.71 -7.20 -10.81
CA LEU A 137 -18.54 -6.20 -9.78
C LEU A 137 -18.11 -4.84 -10.34
N SER A 138 -18.52 -3.75 -9.67
CA SER A 138 -18.02 -2.40 -9.95
C SER A 138 -16.53 -2.25 -9.60
N GLY A 139 -15.89 -1.19 -10.10
CA GLY A 139 -14.50 -0.87 -9.77
C GLY A 139 -14.26 -0.73 -8.26
N GLY A 140 -15.11 0.04 -7.57
CA GLY A 140 -15.03 0.23 -6.12
C GLY A 140 -15.23 -1.06 -5.34
N GLN A 141 -16.16 -1.93 -5.76
CA GLN A 141 -16.34 -3.25 -5.16
C GLN A 141 -15.09 -4.12 -5.33
N LYS A 142 -14.51 -4.17 -6.55
CA LYS A 142 -13.26 -4.91 -6.81
C LYS A 142 -12.12 -4.43 -5.94
N GLN A 143 -12.00 -3.12 -5.76
CA GLN A 143 -10.94 -2.54 -4.94
C GLN A 143 -11.11 -2.86 -3.46
N ARG A 144 -12.32 -2.75 -2.92
CA ARG A 144 -12.61 -3.19 -1.53
C ARG A 144 -12.30 -4.67 -1.33
N ILE A 145 -12.61 -5.52 -2.30
CA ILE A 145 -12.26 -6.95 -2.25
C ILE A 145 -10.73 -7.16 -2.33
N ALA A 146 -10.00 -6.38 -3.12
CA ALA A 146 -8.54 -6.44 -3.16
C ALA A 146 -7.92 -6.07 -1.79
N ILE A 147 -8.51 -5.10 -1.08
CA ILE A 147 -8.14 -4.77 0.30
C ILE A 147 -8.43 -5.95 1.23
N VAL A 148 -9.65 -6.49 1.18
CA VAL A 148 -10.07 -7.67 1.99
C VAL A 148 -9.15 -8.85 1.75
N ARG A 149 -8.81 -9.17 0.50
CA ARG A 149 -7.89 -10.24 0.16
C ARG A 149 -6.52 -10.05 0.81
N SER A 150 -6.01 -8.83 0.83
CA SER A 150 -4.75 -8.52 1.49
C SER A 150 -4.85 -8.65 3.00
N LEU A 151 -5.97 -8.22 3.61
CA LEU A 151 -6.23 -8.33 5.04
C LEU A 151 -6.42 -9.77 5.53
N ALA A 152 -6.90 -10.67 4.66
CA ALA A 152 -7.09 -12.09 5.00
C ALA A 152 -5.79 -12.80 5.38
N MET A 153 -4.64 -12.24 5.00
CA MET A 153 -3.31 -12.71 5.40
C MET A 153 -2.87 -12.21 6.79
N ASN A 154 -3.68 -11.39 7.46
CA ASN A 154 -3.36 -10.74 8.74
C ASN A 154 -2.01 -10.00 8.71
N PRO A 155 -1.80 -9.06 7.77
CA PRO A 155 -0.53 -8.40 7.59
C PRO A 155 -0.22 -7.42 8.73
N ARG A 156 1.07 -7.15 8.97
CA ARG A 156 1.54 -6.13 9.92
C ARG A 156 1.58 -4.73 9.33
N VAL A 157 1.65 -4.64 8.01
CA VAL A 157 1.67 -3.38 7.25
C VAL A 157 0.88 -3.54 5.97
N MET A 158 0.15 -2.49 5.60
CA MET A 158 -0.57 -2.39 4.33
C MET A 158 0.09 -1.34 3.44
N LEU A 159 0.44 -1.73 2.23
CA LEU A 159 1.01 -0.88 1.19
C LEU A 159 -0.06 -0.61 0.13
N PHE A 160 -0.32 0.66 -0.18
CA PHE A 160 -1.33 1.07 -1.16
C PHE A 160 -0.68 1.87 -2.28
N ASP A 161 -0.73 1.36 -3.50
CA ASP A 161 -0.19 1.99 -4.70
C ASP A 161 -1.33 2.60 -5.51
N GLU A 162 -1.63 3.87 -5.26
CA GLU A 162 -2.71 4.64 -5.92
C GLU A 162 -4.06 3.90 -5.95
N PRO A 163 -4.63 3.49 -4.81
CA PRO A 163 -5.76 2.57 -4.75
C PRO A 163 -7.06 3.11 -5.35
N THR A 164 -7.16 4.41 -5.62
CA THR A 164 -8.36 5.08 -6.15
C THR A 164 -8.21 5.56 -7.59
N SER A 165 -7.00 5.57 -8.15
CA SER A 165 -6.72 6.21 -9.45
C SER A 165 -7.37 5.53 -10.66
N ALA A 166 -7.79 4.27 -10.54
CA ALA A 166 -8.51 3.52 -11.58
C ALA A 166 -10.04 3.49 -11.36
N LEU A 167 -10.55 4.32 -10.44
CA LEU A 167 -11.97 4.36 -10.07
C LEU A 167 -12.67 5.60 -10.60
N ASP A 168 -13.95 5.44 -10.88
CA ASP A 168 -14.84 6.58 -11.10
C ASP A 168 -14.99 7.40 -9.79
N PRO A 169 -15.10 8.73 -9.87
CA PRO A 169 -15.15 9.60 -8.68
C PRO A 169 -16.23 9.22 -7.65
N GLU A 170 -17.36 8.69 -8.12
CA GLU A 170 -18.46 8.24 -7.26
C GLU A 170 -18.10 7.05 -6.37
N MET A 171 -17.11 6.24 -6.80
CA MET A 171 -16.67 5.02 -6.09
C MET A 171 -15.47 5.26 -5.15
N VAL A 172 -14.80 6.39 -5.27
CA VAL A 172 -13.59 6.72 -4.49
C VAL A 172 -13.91 6.77 -3.00
N GLY A 173 -15.01 7.40 -2.63
CA GLY A 173 -15.42 7.58 -1.22
C GLY A 173 -15.53 6.26 -0.46
N GLU A 174 -16.14 5.24 -1.05
CA GLU A 174 -16.32 3.92 -0.42
C GLU A 174 -14.98 3.21 -0.13
N VAL A 175 -13.99 3.37 -1.01
CA VAL A 175 -12.66 2.78 -0.82
C VAL A 175 -11.88 3.54 0.25
N LEU A 176 -11.95 4.87 0.23
CA LEU A 176 -11.30 5.70 1.25
C LEU A 176 -11.85 5.46 2.64
N GLU A 177 -13.17 5.21 2.77
CA GLU A 177 -13.79 4.90 4.06
C GLU A 177 -13.23 3.60 4.66
N VAL A 178 -13.10 2.53 3.86
CA VAL A 178 -12.45 1.28 4.29
C VAL A 178 -11.01 1.53 4.73
N MET A 179 -10.27 2.38 4.01
CA MET A 179 -8.89 2.70 4.37
C MET A 179 -8.80 3.53 5.67
N LYS A 180 -9.78 4.41 5.94
CA LYS A 180 -9.89 5.15 7.21
C LYS A 180 -10.13 4.20 8.39
N GLU A 181 -11.09 3.30 8.28
CA GLU A 181 -11.34 2.29 9.32
C GLU A 181 -10.08 1.47 9.63
N LEU A 182 -9.29 1.11 8.60
CA LEU A 182 -8.03 0.41 8.81
C LEU A 182 -7.01 1.26 9.58
N ALA A 183 -6.92 2.54 9.25
CA ALA A 183 -6.05 3.46 9.96
C ALA A 183 -6.46 3.64 11.43
N GLU A 184 -7.75 3.79 11.71
CA GLU A 184 -8.31 3.90 13.06
C GLU A 184 -8.08 2.64 13.89
N SER A 185 -8.08 1.46 13.25
CA SER A 185 -7.75 0.20 13.91
C SER A 185 -6.27 0.06 14.30
N GLY A 186 -5.43 1.06 14.04
CA GLY A 186 -4.00 1.05 14.37
C GLY A 186 -3.11 0.38 13.32
N MET A 187 -3.64 0.01 12.14
CA MET A 187 -2.86 -0.60 11.07
C MET A 187 -1.72 0.33 10.63
N THR A 188 -0.52 -0.23 10.47
CA THR A 188 0.58 0.49 9.83
C THR A 188 0.32 0.55 8.33
N MET A 189 0.39 1.74 7.75
CA MET A 189 0.05 1.94 6.34
C MET A 189 1.09 2.80 5.63
N VAL A 190 1.41 2.44 4.39
CA VAL A 190 2.13 3.32 3.46
C VAL A 190 1.26 3.49 2.21
N VAL A 191 0.85 4.72 1.93
CA VAL A 191 -0.16 5.02 0.92
C VAL A 191 0.41 6.01 -0.10
N VAL A 192 0.59 5.59 -1.33
CA VAL A 192 0.79 6.50 -2.46
C VAL A 192 -0.58 6.92 -2.97
N THR A 193 -0.88 8.20 -2.92
CA THR A 193 -2.18 8.73 -3.34
C THR A 193 -2.11 10.18 -3.79
N HIS A 194 -3.10 10.59 -4.56
CA HIS A 194 -3.39 11.99 -4.92
C HIS A 194 -4.57 12.55 -4.11
N GLU A 195 -5.19 11.73 -3.26
CA GLU A 195 -6.34 12.10 -2.41
C GLU A 195 -5.86 12.91 -1.19
N MET A 196 -5.73 14.21 -1.36
CA MET A 196 -5.20 15.07 -0.31
C MET A 196 -6.12 15.19 0.91
N GLY A 197 -7.44 15.06 0.71
CA GLY A 197 -8.41 14.99 1.81
C GLY A 197 -8.15 13.80 2.72
N PHE A 198 -7.94 12.62 2.16
CA PHE A 198 -7.56 11.41 2.89
C PHE A 198 -6.21 11.57 3.61
N ALA A 199 -5.21 12.12 2.91
CA ALA A 199 -3.89 12.36 3.50
C ALA A 199 -3.98 13.22 4.78
N ARG A 200 -4.84 14.25 4.76
CA ARG A 200 -5.05 15.17 5.88
C ARG A 200 -5.77 14.53 7.06
N GLU A 201 -6.75 13.67 6.76
CA GLU A 201 -7.61 13.08 7.77
C GLU A 201 -6.94 11.89 8.49
N VAL A 202 -6.21 11.07 7.76
CA VAL A 202 -5.71 9.79 8.22
C VAL A 202 -4.19 9.76 8.43
N GLY A 203 -3.45 10.53 7.64
CA GLY A 203 -1.99 10.53 7.69
C GLY A 203 -1.43 10.93 9.05
N THR A 204 -0.45 10.19 9.55
CA THR A 204 0.37 10.65 10.68
C THR A 204 1.55 11.49 10.18
N LYS A 205 2.04 11.14 8.98
CA LYS A 205 3.11 11.85 8.28
C LYS A 205 2.83 11.86 6.78
N VAL A 206 3.26 12.92 6.12
CA VAL A 206 3.23 13.03 4.66
C VAL A 206 4.64 13.24 4.14
N LEU A 207 5.04 12.40 3.19
CA LEU A 207 6.33 12.48 2.51
C LEU A 207 6.13 13.09 1.13
N PHE A 208 6.79 14.18 0.85
CA PHE A 208 6.86 14.73 -0.49
C PHE A 208 8.08 14.19 -1.23
N MET A 209 7.83 13.40 -2.29
CA MET A 209 8.89 12.88 -3.15
C MET A 209 9.00 13.69 -4.43
N ASP A 210 10.23 14.08 -4.78
CA ASP A 210 10.55 14.71 -6.07
C ASP A 210 11.95 14.28 -6.54
N GLY A 211 12.07 14.02 -7.85
CA GLY A 211 13.33 13.66 -8.49
C GLY A 211 14.06 12.45 -7.88
N GLY A 212 13.32 11.52 -7.27
CA GLY A 212 13.85 10.29 -6.67
C GLY A 212 14.30 10.40 -5.21
N ASN A 213 14.01 11.52 -4.55
CA ASN A 213 14.35 11.77 -3.15
C ASN A 213 13.09 12.11 -2.33
N ILE A 214 13.15 11.89 -1.01
CA ILE A 214 12.23 12.52 -0.06
C ILE A 214 12.74 13.93 0.16
N VAL A 215 11.99 14.92 -0.31
CA VAL A 215 12.37 16.34 -0.24
C VAL A 215 11.86 16.99 1.03
N GLU A 216 10.71 16.53 1.50
CA GLU A 216 10.04 17.09 2.66
C GLU A 216 9.27 16.00 3.41
N GLU A 217 9.32 16.05 4.74
CA GLU A 217 8.49 15.25 5.65
C GLU A 217 7.76 16.20 6.58
N ASN A 218 6.43 16.10 6.61
CA ASN A 218 5.60 16.93 7.47
C ASN A 218 4.41 16.18 8.04
N THR A 219 3.83 16.77 9.10
CA THR A 219 2.46 16.39 9.48
C THR A 219 1.47 16.93 8.44
N PRO A 220 0.32 16.26 8.24
CA PRO A 220 -0.66 16.69 7.24
C PRO A 220 -1.10 18.16 7.32
N CYS A 221 -1.15 18.73 8.54
CA CYS A 221 -1.54 20.13 8.74
C CYS A 221 -0.52 21.13 8.18
N LEU A 222 0.77 20.83 8.24
CA LEU A 222 1.84 21.77 7.87
C LEU A 222 2.08 21.82 6.35
N LEU A 223 1.77 20.78 5.61
CA LEU A 223 1.95 20.74 4.15
C LEU A 223 1.11 21.79 3.40
N TYR A 224 0.01 22.23 3.99
CA TYR A 224 -0.89 23.23 3.39
C TYR A 224 -0.58 24.68 3.79
N THR A 225 0.25 24.86 4.82
CA THR A 225 0.63 26.19 5.30
C THR A 225 2.00 26.65 4.80
N SER A 226 2.80 25.72 4.28
CA SER A 226 4.10 26.04 3.66
C SER A 226 3.93 26.38 2.18
N PRO A 227 4.55 27.44 1.67
CA PRO A 227 4.59 27.70 0.24
C PRO A 227 5.25 26.50 -0.47
N SER A 228 4.63 26.07 -1.59
CA SER A 228 5.13 24.93 -2.36
C SER A 228 6.65 25.06 -2.60
N PRO A 229 7.44 23.96 -2.51
CA PRO A 229 8.85 23.99 -2.86
C PRO A 229 9.13 24.52 -4.27
N ARG A 230 8.13 24.50 -5.17
CA ARG A 230 8.19 25.14 -6.49
C ARG A 230 8.11 26.67 -6.42
N ASP A 231 7.37 27.21 -5.47
CA ASP A 231 7.22 28.66 -5.33
C ASP A 231 8.48 29.29 -4.72
N MET A 232 9.18 28.55 -3.85
CA MET A 232 10.47 28.99 -3.30
C MET A 232 11.62 28.96 -4.31
N ARG A 233 11.55 28.14 -5.39
CA ARG A 233 12.54 28.14 -6.46
C ARG A 233 12.34 29.25 -7.51
N ARG A 234 11.17 29.88 -7.57
CA ARG A 234 10.86 31.01 -8.47
C ARG A 234 11.22 32.39 -7.89
N SER A 235 11.59 32.45 -6.61
CA SER A 235 11.96 33.68 -5.92
C SER A 235 13.47 33.87 -5.73
N ARG A 236 14.29 33.14 -6.51
CA ARG A 236 15.75 33.34 -6.61
C ARG A 236 16.18 33.56 -8.03
#